data_c9af35dc794ce0d419fb736db4347b6a
#
_entry.id   c9af35dc794ce0d419fb736db4347b6a
#
_cell.length_a   1.000
_cell.length_b   1.000
_cell.length_c   1.000
_cell.angle_alpha   90.00
_cell.angle_beta   90.00
_cell.angle_gamma   90.00
#
_symmetry.space_group_name_H-M   'P 1'
#
loop_
_entity.id
_entity.type
_entity.pdbx_description
1 polymer ?
#
loop_
_entity_poly.entity_id
_entity_poly.type
_entity_poly.pdbx_seq_one_letter_code
_entity_poly.pdbx_strand_id
1 'polypeptide(L)'
;MRDFVTDMVDELLDSAGEVNIGNLTYSRSQILKSVDPIAYREVCLEVVNSEIENLQYDLDRLDPETDAEEVEDYKERIAALEEY
;
A
#
# COMPACT_ATOMS: atom_id res chain seq x y z
N MET A 1 11.05 -1.30 -2.69
CA MET A 1 9.60 -1.27 -2.87
C MET A 1 8.83 -1.97 -1.75
N ARG A 2 9.35 -3.12 -1.25
CA ARG A 2 8.70 -3.81 -0.11
C ARG A 2 8.55 -2.92 1.12
N ASP A 3 9.60 -2.16 1.47
CA ASP A 3 9.55 -1.28 2.62
C ASP A 3 8.50 -0.18 2.46
N PHE A 4 8.36 0.35 1.25
CA PHE A 4 7.33 1.35 0.95
C PHE A 4 5.92 0.77 1.13
N VAL A 5 5.67 -0.43 0.60
CA VAL A 5 4.37 -1.10 0.71
C VAL A 5 4.07 -1.42 2.18
N THR A 6 5.07 -1.94 2.90
CA THR A 6 4.92 -2.27 4.31
C THR A 6 4.58 -1.03 5.13
N ASP A 7 5.27 0.08 4.90
CA ASP A 7 5.00 1.35 5.60
C ASP A 7 3.58 1.85 5.28
N MET A 8 3.15 1.77 4.03
CA MET A 8 1.82 2.19 3.62
C MET A 8 0.73 1.34 4.29
N VAL A 9 0.91 0.03 4.33
CA VAL A 9 -0.04 -0.88 4.99
C VAL A 9 -0.08 -0.62 6.50
N ASP A 10 1.08 -0.43 7.13
CA ASP A 10 1.17 -0.14 8.55
C ASP A 10 0.42 1.15 8.89
N GLU A 11 0.57 2.20 8.09
CA GLU A 11 -0.17 3.44 8.27
C GLU A 11 -1.68 3.24 8.15
N LEU A 12 -2.12 2.47 7.15
CA LEU A 12 -3.53 2.18 6.97
C LEU A 12 -4.13 1.41 8.14
N LEU A 13 -3.42 0.40 8.63
CA LEU A 13 -3.86 -0.39 9.78
C LEU A 13 -3.87 0.44 11.06
N ASP A 14 -2.84 1.23 11.28
CA ASP A 14 -2.68 2.02 12.49
C ASP A 14 -3.63 3.22 12.52
N SER A 15 -4.08 3.70 11.37
CA SER A 15 -5.06 4.79 11.30
C SER A 15 -6.41 4.39 11.89
N ALA A 16 -6.69 3.11 12.00
CA ALA A 16 -7.93 2.61 12.63
C ALA A 16 -7.87 2.66 14.16
N GLY A 17 -6.71 3.02 14.74
CA GLY A 17 -6.52 3.17 16.18
C GLY A 17 -5.67 2.05 16.78
N GLU A 18 -5.37 2.22 18.06
CA GLU A 18 -4.59 1.27 18.83
C GLU A 18 -5.49 0.24 19.50
N VAL A 19 -4.93 -0.93 19.81
CA VAL A 19 -5.64 -2.00 20.54
C VAL A 19 -5.05 -2.10 21.94
N ASN A 20 -5.92 -2.02 22.95
CA ASN A 20 -5.53 -2.17 24.34
C ASN A 20 -5.80 -3.61 24.79
N ILE A 21 -4.78 -4.26 25.31
CA ILE A 21 -4.88 -5.61 25.87
C ILE A 21 -4.33 -5.55 27.29
N GLY A 22 -5.23 -5.58 28.27
CA GLY A 22 -4.84 -5.37 29.66
C GLY A 22 -4.30 -3.96 29.87
N ASN A 23 -3.06 -3.86 30.37
CA ASN A 23 -2.38 -2.58 30.57
C ASN A 23 -1.46 -2.18 29.40
N LEU A 24 -1.45 -2.99 28.33
CA LEU A 24 -0.56 -2.80 27.18
C LEU A 24 -1.32 -2.28 25.98
N THR A 25 -0.67 -1.40 25.23
CA THR A 25 -1.22 -0.83 24.00
C THR A 25 -0.38 -1.29 22.82
N TYR A 26 -1.03 -1.81 21.79
CA TYR A 26 -0.38 -2.32 20.60
C TYR A 26 -0.95 -1.64 19.35
N SER A 27 -0.11 -1.43 18.34
CA SER A 27 -0.59 -1.03 17.03
C SER A 27 -1.23 -2.23 16.33
N ARG A 28 -2.22 -1.95 15.47
CA ARG A 28 -2.90 -3.03 14.73
C ARG A 28 -1.95 -3.76 13.79
N SER A 29 -1.03 -3.02 13.14
CA SER A 29 -0.03 -3.64 12.26
C SER A 29 0.86 -4.61 13.02
N GLN A 30 1.28 -4.24 14.21
CA GLN A 30 2.14 -5.07 15.05
C GLN A 30 1.43 -6.36 15.47
N ILE A 31 0.17 -6.27 15.87
CA ILE A 31 -0.63 -7.43 16.25
C ILE A 31 -0.79 -8.37 15.06
N LEU A 32 -1.16 -7.84 13.91
CA LEU A 32 -1.40 -8.65 12.71
C LEU A 32 -0.13 -9.37 12.26
N LYS A 33 1.02 -8.68 12.27
CA LYS A 33 2.31 -9.28 11.93
C LYS A 33 2.68 -10.43 12.86
N SER A 34 2.37 -10.30 14.14
CA SER A 34 2.75 -11.28 15.15
C SER A 34 1.82 -12.47 15.20
N VAL A 35 0.51 -12.23 15.07
CA VAL A 35 -0.52 -13.26 15.24
C VAL A 35 -0.84 -13.98 13.93
N ASP A 36 -0.91 -13.23 12.82
CA ASP A 36 -1.26 -13.80 11.53
C ASP A 36 -0.45 -13.14 10.39
N PRO A 37 0.81 -13.55 10.23
CA PRO A 37 1.67 -13.00 9.19
C PRO A 37 1.17 -13.29 7.77
N ILE A 38 0.39 -14.36 7.58
CA ILE A 38 -0.20 -14.69 6.28
C ILE A 38 -1.28 -13.68 5.93
N ALA A 39 -2.17 -13.36 6.87
CA ALA A 39 -3.20 -12.34 6.68
C ALA A 39 -2.56 -10.96 6.45
N TYR A 40 -1.48 -10.64 7.14
CA TYR A 40 -0.75 -9.39 6.91
C TYR A 40 -0.24 -9.31 5.47
N ARG A 41 0.32 -10.40 4.96
CA ARG A 41 0.80 -10.46 3.57
C ARG A 41 -0.35 -10.29 2.57
N GLU A 42 -1.50 -10.88 2.84
CA GLU A 42 -2.69 -10.73 1.99
C GLU A 42 -3.18 -9.29 1.95
N VAL A 43 -3.17 -8.60 3.08
CA VAL A 43 -3.50 -7.17 3.14
C VAL A 43 -2.53 -6.35 2.30
N CYS A 44 -1.23 -6.65 2.37
CA CYS A 44 -0.22 -5.98 1.56
C CYS A 44 -0.51 -6.15 0.06
N LEU A 45 -0.85 -7.38 -0.36
CA LEU A 45 -1.19 -7.65 -1.75
C LEU A 45 -2.46 -6.91 -2.21
N GLU A 46 -3.47 -6.86 -1.37
CA GLU A 46 -4.69 -6.12 -1.67
C GLU A 46 -4.41 -4.62 -1.84
N VAL A 47 -3.59 -4.05 -0.97
CA VAL A 47 -3.21 -2.64 -1.06
C VAL A 47 -2.42 -2.37 -2.33
N VAL A 48 -1.47 -3.23 -2.68
CA VAL A 48 -0.70 -3.12 -3.92
C VAL A 48 -1.62 -3.13 -5.14
N ASN A 49 -2.53 -4.08 -5.21
CA ASN A 49 -3.46 -4.20 -6.33
C ASN A 49 -4.37 -2.97 -6.44
N SER A 50 -4.87 -2.48 -5.32
CA SER A 50 -5.70 -1.29 -5.28
C SER A 50 -4.95 -0.05 -5.77
N GLU A 51 -3.69 0.11 -5.35
CA GLU A 51 -2.86 1.22 -5.81
C GLU A 51 -2.57 1.16 -7.30
N ILE A 52 -2.30 -0.03 -7.83
CA ILE A 52 -2.09 -0.22 -9.26
C ILE A 52 -3.33 0.19 -10.04
N GLU A 53 -4.51 -0.23 -9.61
CA GLU A 53 -5.76 0.15 -10.25
C GLU A 53 -5.97 1.67 -10.24
N ASN A 54 -5.72 2.31 -9.09
CA ASN A 54 -5.85 3.76 -8.96
C ASN A 54 -4.88 4.50 -9.88
N LEU A 55 -3.63 4.05 -9.94
CA LEU A 55 -2.62 4.66 -10.80
C LEU A 55 -2.97 4.48 -12.28
N GLN A 56 -3.47 3.31 -12.67
CA GLN A 56 -3.91 3.06 -14.04
C GLN A 56 -5.09 3.94 -14.42
N TYR A 57 -6.04 4.12 -13.51
CA TYR A 57 -7.18 5.00 -13.74
C TYR A 57 -6.73 6.44 -13.96
N ASP A 58 -5.83 6.94 -13.13
CA ASP A 58 -5.29 8.28 -13.26
C ASP A 58 -4.46 8.42 -14.55
N LEU A 59 -3.69 7.39 -14.88
CA LEU A 59 -2.89 7.36 -16.11
C LEU A 59 -3.75 7.47 -17.36
N ASP A 60 -4.89 6.77 -17.39
CA ASP A 60 -5.80 6.80 -18.52
C ASP A 60 -6.43 8.18 -18.74
N ARG A 61 -6.45 9.01 -17.71
CA ARG A 61 -6.98 10.37 -17.78
C ARG A 61 -5.95 11.40 -18.22
N LEU A 62 -4.66 11.04 -18.23
CA LEU A 62 -3.60 11.94 -18.64
C LEU A 62 -3.46 11.96 -20.16
N ASP A 63 -3.08 13.14 -20.68
CA ASP A 63 -2.79 13.31 -22.10
C ASP A 63 -1.33 12.92 -22.35
N PRO A 64 -1.05 11.89 -23.17
CA PRO A 64 0.34 11.47 -23.43
C PRO A 64 1.21 12.53 -24.07
N GLU A 65 0.62 13.51 -24.72
CA GLU A 65 1.39 14.59 -25.37
C GLU A 65 1.74 15.73 -24.43
N THR A 66 0.78 16.17 -23.61
CA THR A 66 0.99 17.31 -22.70
C THR A 66 1.51 16.90 -21.34
N ASP A 67 1.18 15.68 -20.88
CA ASP A 67 1.52 15.16 -19.56
C ASP A 67 2.56 14.05 -19.61
N ALA A 68 3.45 14.09 -20.62
CA ALA A 68 4.40 12.99 -20.87
C ALA A 68 5.27 12.64 -19.65
N GLU A 69 5.72 13.63 -18.87
CA GLU A 69 6.50 13.37 -17.68
C GLU A 69 5.69 12.67 -16.59
N GLU A 70 4.46 13.08 -16.39
CA GLU A 70 3.56 12.44 -15.41
C GLU A 70 3.21 11.02 -15.84
N VAL A 71 2.97 10.81 -17.13
CA VAL A 71 2.71 9.47 -17.68
C VAL A 71 3.88 8.53 -17.38
N GLU A 72 5.11 8.98 -17.58
CA GLU A 72 6.31 8.20 -17.27
C GLU A 72 6.39 7.89 -15.78
N ASP A 73 6.15 8.87 -14.92
CA ASP A 73 6.16 8.67 -13.46
C ASP A 73 5.13 7.63 -13.03
N TYR A 74 3.91 7.70 -13.55
CA TYR A 74 2.87 6.73 -13.22
C TYR A 74 3.24 5.32 -13.68
N LYS A 75 3.81 5.20 -14.88
CA LYS A 75 4.27 3.91 -15.40
C LYS A 75 5.36 3.30 -14.53
N GLU A 76 6.31 4.12 -14.08
CA GLU A 76 7.38 3.67 -13.19
C GLU A 76 6.82 3.18 -11.84
N ARG A 77 5.86 3.90 -11.28
CA ARG A 77 5.23 3.53 -10.01
C ARG A 77 4.46 2.21 -10.14
N ILE A 78 3.72 2.04 -11.22
CA ILE A 78 2.97 0.80 -11.48
C ILE A 78 3.94 -0.36 -11.62
N ALA A 79 5.01 -0.20 -12.41
CA ALA A 79 6.02 -1.24 -12.59
C ALA A 79 6.68 -1.63 -11.27
N ALA A 80 7.00 -0.66 -10.43
CA ALA A 80 7.58 -0.91 -9.13
C ALA A 80 6.63 -1.69 -8.20
N LEU A 81 5.34 -1.37 -8.23
CA LEU A 81 4.33 -2.09 -7.45
C LEU A 81 4.11 -3.51 -7.96
N GLU A 82 4.19 -3.72 -9.27
CA GLU A 82 4.05 -5.05 -9.87
C GLU A 82 5.19 -6.00 -9.47
N GLU A 83 6.35 -5.47 -9.11
CA GLU A 83 7.47 -6.27 -8.62
C GLU A 83 7.30 -6.75 -7.18
N TYR A 84 6.33 -6.25 -6.45
CA TYR A 84 6.04 -6.72 -5.10
C TYR A 84 5.50 -8.13 -5.12
#